data_e3953a57085370ab7fc85dcec8a7f251
#
_entry.id   e3953a57085370ab7fc85dcec8a7f251
#
_cell.length_a   1.000
_cell.length_b   1.000
_cell.length_c   1.000
_cell.angle_alpha   90.00
_cell.angle_beta   90.00
_cell.angle_gamma   90.00
#
_symmetry.space_group_name_H-M   'P 1'
#
loop_
_entity.id
_entity.type
_entity.pdbx_description
1 polymer ?
#
loop_
_entity_poly.entity_id
_entity_poly.type
_entity_poly.pdbx_seq_one_letter_code
_entity_poly.pdbx_strand_id
1 'polypeptide(L)'
;MRKTYLLLLCLFTGIMGYAQTKDEHYFKVAKNLDIFNAIYKNLDMMYVDTLDADVTVGTGINAMLRSLDPYTEYYPASKSEDVKMMLTGKYAGIGSLIRYNFKLGRVCIDEPYENMPAAEVGLKKGDIILAIDGEDMTKKDNEYVSSHLRGDAGTTFELKIHRPSTNKDMKFKITRRAIQMPAVTYYGLQKNGFGYLNLNSFTEGCAKAVRNAIIDMKEKGMKGLVFDLRGN
;
A
#
# COMPACT_ATOMS: atom_id res chain seq x y z
N MET A 1 -66.54 9.54 -12.82
CA MET A 1 -66.11 8.17 -12.98
C MET A 1 -65.12 7.95 -14.14
N ARG A 2 -65.36 8.40 -15.37
CA ARG A 2 -64.42 8.20 -16.51
C ARG A 2 -63.00 8.84 -16.27
N LYS A 3 -62.89 9.99 -15.63
CA LYS A 3 -61.60 10.67 -15.35
C LYS A 3 -60.78 9.97 -14.27
N THR A 4 -61.42 9.33 -13.31
CA THR A 4 -60.73 8.57 -12.24
C THR A 4 -60.15 7.25 -12.77
N TYR A 5 -60.83 6.59 -13.73
CA TYR A 5 -60.28 5.39 -14.37
C TYR A 5 -59.09 5.68 -15.27
N LEU A 6 -59.07 6.88 -15.95
CA LEU A 6 -57.95 7.30 -16.77
C LEU A 6 -56.70 7.58 -15.91
N LEU A 7 -56.88 8.21 -14.75
CA LEU A 7 -55.79 8.49 -13.79
C LEU A 7 -55.19 7.22 -13.17
N LEU A 8 -56.06 6.24 -12.83
CA LEU A 8 -55.64 4.93 -12.35
C LEU A 8 -54.87 4.15 -13.43
N LEU A 9 -55.29 4.22 -14.70
CA LEU A 9 -54.63 3.56 -15.83
C LEU A 9 -53.24 4.14 -16.06
N CYS A 10 -53.09 5.49 -16.02
CA CYS A 10 -51.79 6.16 -16.14
C CYS A 10 -50.84 5.83 -14.97
N LEU A 11 -51.35 5.70 -13.75
CA LEU A 11 -50.54 5.28 -12.59
C LEU A 11 -50.06 3.82 -12.75
N PHE A 12 -50.90 2.94 -13.26
CA PHE A 12 -50.55 1.52 -13.43
C PHE A 12 -49.51 1.30 -14.54
N THR A 13 -49.59 2.06 -15.64
CA THR A 13 -48.58 2.03 -16.73
C THR A 13 -47.23 2.63 -16.31
N GLY A 14 -47.24 3.65 -15.46
CA GLY A 14 -45.98 4.23 -14.90
C GLY A 14 -45.21 3.24 -14.00
N ILE A 15 -45.94 2.47 -13.17
CA ILE A 15 -45.34 1.48 -12.27
C ILE A 15 -44.74 0.29 -13.05
N MET A 16 -45.43 -0.17 -14.11
CA MET A 16 -44.89 -1.25 -14.95
C MET A 16 -43.64 -0.85 -15.73
N GLY A 17 -43.50 0.41 -16.16
CA GLY A 17 -42.30 0.89 -16.84
C GLY A 17 -41.06 0.89 -15.98
N TYR A 18 -41.19 1.17 -14.69
CA TYR A 18 -40.05 1.14 -13.74
C TYR A 18 -39.60 -0.28 -13.37
N ALA A 19 -40.51 -1.24 -13.31
CA ALA A 19 -40.17 -2.64 -13.03
C ALA A 19 -39.40 -3.28 -14.21
N GLN A 20 -39.81 -2.98 -15.44
CA GLN A 20 -39.24 -3.57 -16.66
C GLN A 20 -37.78 -3.11 -16.90
N THR A 21 -37.44 -1.86 -16.54
CA THR A 21 -36.05 -1.36 -16.65
C THR A 21 -35.09 -1.98 -15.63
N LYS A 22 -35.55 -2.32 -14.43
CA LYS A 22 -34.74 -3.03 -13.43
C LYS A 22 -34.46 -4.48 -13.84
N ASP A 23 -35.48 -5.20 -14.34
CA ASP A 23 -35.33 -6.60 -14.77
C ASP A 23 -34.37 -6.71 -15.95
N GLU A 24 -34.42 -5.80 -16.92
CA GLU A 24 -33.50 -5.77 -18.04
C GLU A 24 -32.04 -5.50 -17.58
N HIS A 25 -31.85 -4.61 -16.61
CA HIS A 25 -30.55 -4.36 -16.03
C HIS A 25 -29.98 -5.60 -15.34
N TYR A 26 -30.73 -6.23 -14.46
CA TYR A 26 -30.30 -7.45 -13.76
C TYR A 26 -30.05 -8.62 -14.73
N PHE A 27 -30.85 -8.78 -15.77
CA PHE A 27 -30.60 -9.76 -16.81
C PHE A 27 -29.27 -9.51 -17.54
N LYS A 28 -28.98 -8.25 -17.89
CA LYS A 28 -27.68 -7.90 -18.53
C LYS A 28 -26.49 -8.18 -17.59
N VAL A 29 -26.63 -7.86 -16.30
CA VAL A 29 -25.58 -8.16 -15.31
C VAL A 29 -25.34 -9.65 -15.21
N ALA A 30 -26.39 -10.45 -15.01
CA ALA A 30 -26.29 -11.91 -14.91
C ALA A 30 -25.64 -12.53 -16.15
N LYS A 31 -26.14 -12.15 -17.35
CA LYS A 31 -25.58 -12.63 -18.63
C LYS A 31 -24.07 -12.32 -18.76
N ASN A 32 -23.63 -11.11 -18.40
CA ASN A 32 -22.22 -10.74 -18.50
C ASN A 32 -21.34 -11.47 -17.47
N LEU A 33 -21.86 -11.74 -16.26
CA LEU A 33 -21.17 -12.57 -15.28
C LEU A 33 -21.03 -14.02 -15.75
N ASP A 34 -22.06 -14.59 -16.39
CA ASP A 34 -21.97 -15.92 -16.98
C ASP A 34 -20.92 -15.98 -18.09
N ILE A 35 -20.86 -14.97 -18.95
CA ILE A 35 -19.85 -14.87 -20.01
C ILE A 35 -18.44 -14.79 -19.39
N PHE A 36 -18.26 -13.92 -18.39
CA PHE A 36 -16.97 -13.78 -17.70
C PHE A 36 -16.53 -15.12 -17.07
N ASN A 37 -17.43 -15.79 -16.38
CA ASN A 37 -17.17 -17.08 -15.74
C ASN A 37 -16.81 -18.16 -16.79
N ALA A 38 -17.53 -18.20 -17.92
CA ALA A 38 -17.24 -19.13 -19.01
C ALA A 38 -15.85 -18.87 -19.64
N ILE A 39 -15.50 -17.60 -19.87
CA ILE A 39 -14.18 -17.21 -20.40
C ILE A 39 -13.09 -17.64 -19.42
N TYR A 40 -13.24 -17.33 -18.12
CA TYR A 40 -12.24 -17.69 -17.12
C TYR A 40 -12.03 -19.20 -17.02
N LYS A 41 -13.12 -19.99 -16.98
CA LYS A 41 -13.03 -21.46 -16.95
C LYS A 41 -12.32 -22.02 -18.19
N ASN A 42 -12.60 -21.50 -19.38
CA ASN A 42 -11.92 -21.95 -20.60
C ASN A 42 -10.45 -21.55 -20.60
N LEU A 43 -10.13 -20.35 -20.09
CA LEU A 43 -8.77 -19.89 -19.95
C LEU A 43 -7.97 -20.82 -19.03
N ASP A 44 -8.51 -21.13 -17.84
CA ASP A 44 -7.87 -22.03 -16.87
C ASP A 44 -7.65 -23.45 -17.41
N MET A 45 -8.61 -23.97 -18.20
CA MET A 45 -8.53 -25.33 -18.76
C MET A 45 -7.63 -25.44 -20.00
N MET A 46 -7.55 -24.38 -20.82
CA MET A 46 -6.98 -24.46 -22.17
C MET A 46 -5.68 -23.66 -22.35
N TYR A 47 -5.31 -22.83 -21.38
CA TYR A 47 -4.05 -22.09 -21.47
C TYR A 47 -2.84 -23.02 -21.30
N VAL A 48 -1.74 -22.71 -21.99
CA VAL A 48 -0.56 -23.59 -22.05
C VAL A 48 0.15 -23.72 -20.69
N ASP A 49 0.14 -22.66 -19.88
CA ASP A 49 0.76 -22.64 -18.57
C ASP A 49 -0.32 -22.66 -17.46
N THR A 50 0.05 -23.17 -16.28
CA THR A 50 -0.82 -23.09 -15.09
C THR A 50 -0.99 -21.64 -14.67
N LEU A 51 -2.24 -21.18 -14.60
CA LEU A 51 -2.57 -19.84 -14.18
C LEU A 51 -2.69 -19.76 -12.66
N ASP A 52 -2.17 -18.68 -12.09
CA ASP A 52 -2.48 -18.28 -10.73
C ASP A 52 -3.86 -17.60 -10.71
N ALA A 53 -4.82 -18.23 -10.04
CA ALA A 53 -6.21 -17.77 -10.01
C ALA A 53 -6.35 -16.38 -9.36
N ASP A 54 -5.64 -16.14 -8.25
CA ASP A 54 -5.72 -14.87 -7.51
C ASP A 54 -5.13 -13.72 -8.33
N VAL A 55 -4.01 -13.96 -9.00
CA VAL A 55 -3.36 -12.97 -9.88
C VAL A 55 -4.23 -12.68 -11.10
N THR A 56 -4.75 -13.71 -11.75
CA THR A 56 -5.54 -13.56 -13.00
C THR A 56 -6.86 -12.85 -12.75
N VAL A 57 -7.62 -13.30 -11.73
CA VAL A 57 -8.90 -12.69 -11.36
C VAL A 57 -8.68 -11.27 -10.83
N GLY A 58 -7.67 -11.06 -9.97
CA GLY A 58 -7.31 -9.74 -9.45
C GLY A 58 -6.98 -8.74 -10.56
N THR A 59 -6.25 -9.18 -11.60
CA THR A 59 -5.97 -8.38 -12.79
C THR A 59 -7.25 -7.95 -13.51
N GLY A 60 -8.20 -8.89 -13.71
CA GLY A 60 -9.50 -8.60 -14.31
C GLY A 60 -10.32 -7.60 -13.49
N ILE A 61 -10.39 -7.79 -12.17
CA ILE A 61 -11.07 -6.88 -11.25
C ILE A 61 -10.47 -5.47 -11.34
N ASN A 62 -9.16 -5.34 -11.24
CA ASN A 62 -8.49 -4.05 -11.30
C ASN A 62 -8.65 -3.36 -12.67
N ALA A 63 -8.71 -4.12 -13.77
CA ALA A 63 -9.02 -3.55 -15.08
C ALA A 63 -10.44 -2.97 -15.14
N MET A 64 -11.43 -3.64 -14.55
CA MET A 64 -12.79 -3.10 -14.44
C MET A 64 -12.84 -1.83 -13.56
N LEU A 65 -12.20 -1.84 -12.40
CA LEU A 65 -12.20 -0.71 -11.47
C LEU A 65 -11.54 0.53 -12.09
N ARG A 66 -10.42 0.36 -12.79
CA ARG A 66 -9.75 1.45 -13.52
C ARG A 66 -10.61 2.10 -14.61
N SER A 67 -11.62 1.40 -15.13
CA SER A 67 -12.58 2.00 -16.07
C SER A 67 -13.57 2.96 -15.41
N LEU A 68 -13.69 2.93 -14.09
CA LEU A 68 -14.56 3.81 -13.30
C LEU A 68 -13.82 5.10 -12.91
N ASP A 69 -12.65 4.96 -12.30
CA ASP A 69 -11.81 6.06 -11.84
C ASP A 69 -10.36 5.56 -11.60
N PRO A 70 -9.37 6.47 -11.44
CA PRO A 70 -7.97 6.09 -11.19
C PRO A 70 -7.66 5.71 -9.73
N TYR A 71 -8.62 5.82 -8.81
CA TYR A 71 -8.40 5.68 -7.36
C TYR A 71 -8.97 4.39 -6.78
N THR A 72 -9.95 3.79 -7.46
CA THR A 72 -10.58 2.56 -6.99
C THR A 72 -9.70 1.37 -7.32
N GLU A 73 -9.22 0.67 -6.29
CA GLU A 73 -8.35 -0.50 -6.41
C GLU A 73 -8.86 -1.66 -5.58
N TYR A 74 -8.63 -2.88 -6.05
CA TYR A 74 -8.91 -4.11 -5.34
C TYR A 74 -7.62 -4.66 -4.73
N TYR A 75 -7.66 -4.91 -3.43
CA TYR A 75 -6.60 -5.58 -2.70
C TYR A 75 -7.05 -6.98 -2.28
N PRO A 76 -6.40 -8.06 -2.73
CA PRO A 76 -6.72 -9.41 -2.30
C PRO A 76 -6.38 -9.61 -0.82
N ALA A 77 -6.95 -10.63 -0.18
CA ALA A 77 -6.74 -10.93 1.24
C ALA A 77 -5.24 -11.12 1.59
N SER A 78 -4.45 -11.63 0.66
CA SER A 78 -2.98 -11.74 0.80
C SER A 78 -2.26 -10.39 0.97
N LYS A 79 -2.87 -9.28 0.56
CA LYS A 79 -2.34 -7.91 0.70
C LYS A 79 -2.95 -7.15 1.89
N SER A 80 -3.71 -7.81 2.77
CA SER A 80 -4.41 -7.16 3.90
C SER A 80 -3.47 -6.42 4.86
N GLU A 81 -2.27 -6.96 5.13
CA GLU A 81 -1.29 -6.30 5.99
C GLU A 81 -0.66 -5.06 5.32
N ASP A 82 -0.47 -5.08 4.00
CA ASP A 82 0.00 -3.90 3.25
C ASP A 82 -1.05 -2.78 3.28
N VAL A 83 -2.34 -3.12 3.11
CA VAL A 83 -3.45 -2.16 3.24
C VAL A 83 -3.51 -1.59 4.65
N LYS A 84 -3.40 -2.43 5.67
CA LYS A 84 -3.36 -2.02 7.07
C LYS A 84 -2.19 -1.07 7.35
N MET A 85 -1.00 -1.39 6.83
CA MET A 85 0.17 -0.51 6.92
C MET A 85 -0.07 0.83 6.22
N MET A 86 -0.65 0.82 5.02
CA MET A 86 -0.96 2.04 4.27
C MET A 86 -1.94 2.95 5.04
N LEU A 87 -2.98 2.38 5.66
CA LEU A 87 -3.98 3.13 6.42
C LEU A 87 -3.48 3.62 7.78
N THR A 88 -2.73 2.77 8.49
CA THR A 88 -2.31 3.06 9.88
C THR A 88 -0.89 3.61 10.00
N GLY A 89 -0.05 3.40 9.00
CA GLY A 89 1.39 3.65 9.06
C GLY A 89 2.14 2.69 10.01
N LYS A 90 1.48 1.61 10.45
CA LYS A 90 2.05 0.62 11.39
C LYS A 90 2.44 -0.65 10.65
N TYR A 91 3.62 -1.13 10.90
CA TYR A 91 4.09 -2.44 10.45
C TYR A 91 5.07 -3.03 11.47
N ALA A 92 5.35 -4.30 11.38
CA ALA A 92 6.40 -4.90 12.18
C ALA A 92 7.57 -5.34 11.29
N GLY A 93 8.79 -4.98 11.70
CA GLY A 93 9.99 -5.21 10.91
C GLY A 93 11.25 -4.68 11.58
N ILE A 94 12.24 -4.31 10.77
CA ILE A 94 13.56 -3.88 11.25
C ILE A 94 13.74 -2.35 11.36
N GLY A 95 12.83 -1.55 10.77
CA GLY A 95 12.93 -0.08 10.78
C GLY A 95 14.09 0.45 9.95
N SER A 96 14.12 0.09 8.68
CA SER A 96 15.10 0.60 7.72
C SER A 96 14.47 0.82 6.36
N LEU A 97 14.87 1.88 5.68
CA LEU A 97 14.67 2.04 4.26
C LEU A 97 15.64 1.12 3.52
N ILE A 98 15.13 0.41 2.50
CA ILE A 98 15.92 -0.48 1.64
C ILE A 98 15.79 -0.06 0.19
N ARG A 99 16.81 -0.33 -0.62
CA ARG A 99 16.82 0.00 -2.05
C ARG A 99 17.47 -1.09 -2.88
N TYR A 100 16.84 -1.45 -4.00
CA TYR A 100 17.43 -2.35 -4.96
C TYR A 100 18.59 -1.68 -5.72
N ASN A 101 19.73 -2.33 -5.76
CA ASN A 101 20.89 -1.91 -6.55
C ASN A 101 20.97 -2.76 -7.82
N PHE A 102 20.61 -2.16 -8.95
CA PHE A 102 20.57 -2.84 -10.25
C PHE A 102 21.95 -3.36 -10.70
N LYS A 103 23.05 -2.67 -10.33
CA LYS A 103 24.41 -3.11 -10.70
C LYS A 103 24.83 -4.37 -9.95
N LEU A 104 24.40 -4.51 -8.71
CA LEU A 104 24.73 -5.64 -7.84
C LEU A 104 23.69 -6.77 -7.94
N GLY A 105 22.49 -6.50 -8.49
CA GLY A 105 21.37 -7.43 -8.47
C GLY A 105 20.92 -7.78 -7.04
N ARG A 106 21.03 -6.84 -6.08
CA ARG A 106 20.75 -7.06 -4.67
C ARG A 106 20.11 -5.83 -4.01
N VAL A 107 19.37 -6.08 -2.95
CA VAL A 107 18.84 -5.02 -2.09
C VAL A 107 19.91 -4.58 -1.08
N CYS A 108 19.97 -3.28 -0.83
CA CYS A 108 20.89 -2.67 0.12
C CYS A 108 20.09 -1.91 1.19
N ILE A 109 20.68 -1.80 2.39
CA ILE A 109 20.21 -0.88 3.41
C ILE A 109 20.49 0.55 2.92
N ASP A 110 19.45 1.36 2.76
CA ASP A 110 19.60 2.77 2.36
C ASP A 110 19.66 3.68 3.58
N GLU A 111 18.77 3.47 4.56
CA GLU A 111 18.76 4.24 5.80
C GLU A 111 18.16 3.44 6.96
N PRO A 112 18.96 3.00 7.93
CA PRO A 112 18.43 2.46 9.19
C PRO A 112 17.92 3.61 10.04
N TYR A 113 16.66 3.55 10.49
CA TYR A 113 16.07 4.59 11.32
C TYR A 113 16.61 4.54 12.75
N GLU A 114 16.83 5.71 13.34
CA GLU A 114 17.31 5.83 14.73
C GLU A 114 16.36 5.15 15.71
N ASN A 115 16.92 4.50 16.73
CA ASN A 115 16.19 3.77 17.77
C ASN A 115 15.32 2.61 17.25
N MET A 116 15.64 2.08 16.06
CA MET A 116 14.98 0.93 15.48
C MET A 116 15.90 -0.29 15.41
N PRO A 117 15.35 -1.52 15.32
CA PRO A 117 16.14 -2.75 15.39
C PRO A 117 17.34 -2.79 14.45
N ALA A 118 17.20 -2.28 13.22
CA ALA A 118 18.31 -2.22 12.25
C ALA A 118 19.49 -1.37 12.75
N ALA A 119 19.21 -0.20 13.29
CA ALA A 119 20.25 0.69 13.84
C ALA A 119 20.85 0.13 15.12
N GLU A 120 20.03 -0.46 16.00
CA GLU A 120 20.47 -1.03 17.29
C GLU A 120 21.46 -2.19 17.11
N VAL A 121 21.28 -3.04 16.09
CA VAL A 121 22.22 -4.12 15.77
C VAL A 121 23.46 -3.63 15.01
N GLY A 122 23.49 -2.35 14.59
CA GLY A 122 24.62 -1.74 13.90
C GLY A 122 24.64 -1.92 12.38
N LEU A 123 23.48 -2.12 11.74
CA LEU A 123 23.35 -2.00 10.28
C LEU A 123 23.65 -0.57 9.86
N LYS A 124 24.24 -0.42 8.68
CA LYS A 124 24.67 0.87 8.14
C LYS A 124 24.16 1.06 6.72
N LYS A 125 24.02 2.32 6.33
CA LYS A 125 23.79 2.69 4.93
C LYS A 125 24.83 2.05 4.03
N GLY A 126 24.37 1.40 2.96
CA GLY A 126 25.21 0.70 1.98
C GLY A 126 25.48 -0.76 2.29
N ASP A 127 25.04 -1.31 3.43
CA ASP A 127 25.11 -2.74 3.70
C ASP A 127 24.29 -3.50 2.66
N ILE A 128 24.90 -4.50 2.00
CA ILE A 128 24.28 -5.28 0.93
C ILE A 128 23.68 -6.53 1.55
N ILE A 129 22.39 -6.76 1.38
CA ILE A 129 21.68 -7.95 1.91
C ILE A 129 22.08 -9.16 1.07
N LEU A 130 22.67 -10.16 1.73
CA LEU A 130 23.10 -11.41 1.10
C LEU A 130 22.07 -12.53 1.31
N ALA A 131 21.62 -12.73 2.56
CA ALA A 131 20.67 -13.79 2.91
C ALA A 131 19.83 -13.40 4.14
N ILE A 132 18.62 -13.96 4.23
CA ILE A 132 17.69 -13.87 5.35
C ILE A 132 17.31 -15.29 5.76
N ASP A 133 17.55 -15.66 7.02
CA ASP A 133 17.37 -17.03 7.55
C ASP A 133 17.99 -18.14 6.67
N GLY A 134 19.14 -17.81 6.04
CA GLY A 134 19.86 -18.71 5.15
C GLY A 134 19.40 -18.70 3.68
N GLU A 135 18.27 -18.08 3.36
CA GLU A 135 17.79 -17.92 1.99
C GLU A 135 18.56 -16.81 1.26
N ASP A 136 19.13 -17.13 0.10
CA ASP A 136 19.89 -16.16 -0.73
C ASP A 136 18.95 -15.12 -1.37
N MET A 137 19.29 -13.85 -1.20
CA MET A 137 18.54 -12.70 -1.71
C MET A 137 19.09 -12.17 -3.05
N THR A 138 19.87 -12.97 -3.78
CA THR A 138 20.38 -12.60 -5.11
C THR A 138 19.24 -12.47 -6.12
N LYS A 139 19.19 -11.36 -6.85
CA LYS A 139 18.17 -11.03 -7.87
C LYS A 139 16.71 -10.99 -7.33
N LYS A 140 16.53 -10.98 -6.00
CA LYS A 140 15.23 -10.73 -5.39
C LYS A 140 14.99 -9.23 -5.34
N ASP A 141 13.77 -8.81 -5.70
CA ASP A 141 13.37 -7.39 -5.72
C ASP A 141 13.12 -6.82 -4.30
N ASN A 142 12.80 -5.54 -4.24
CA ASN A 142 12.52 -4.85 -2.98
C ASN A 142 11.30 -5.42 -2.24
N GLU A 143 10.25 -5.82 -2.97
CA GLU A 143 9.01 -6.35 -2.39
C GLU A 143 9.30 -7.69 -1.71
N TYR A 144 9.99 -8.59 -2.40
CA TYR A 144 10.37 -9.89 -1.87
C TYR A 144 11.24 -9.77 -0.62
N VAL A 145 12.32 -8.98 -0.68
CA VAL A 145 13.21 -8.79 0.47
C VAL A 145 12.49 -8.10 1.63
N SER A 146 11.67 -7.09 1.34
CA SER A 146 10.88 -6.39 2.35
C SER A 146 9.90 -7.32 3.08
N SER A 147 9.23 -8.24 2.37
CA SER A 147 8.33 -9.20 2.98
C SER A 147 9.04 -10.14 3.97
N HIS A 148 10.29 -10.52 3.69
CA HIS A 148 11.11 -11.35 4.58
C HIS A 148 11.69 -10.58 5.78
N LEU A 149 11.97 -9.28 5.62
CA LEU A 149 12.39 -8.41 6.73
C LEU A 149 11.24 -8.06 7.68
N ARG A 150 9.99 -8.05 7.17
CA ARG A 150 8.77 -7.90 7.96
C ARG A 150 8.34 -9.23 8.57
N GLY A 151 7.34 -9.20 9.45
CA GLY A 151 6.74 -10.35 10.10
C GLY A 151 6.21 -9.97 11.47
N ASP A 152 5.77 -10.91 12.27
CA ASP A 152 5.19 -10.63 13.58
C ASP A 152 6.19 -9.95 14.52
N ALA A 153 5.71 -8.94 15.26
CA ALA A 153 6.52 -8.25 16.26
C ALA A 153 6.99 -9.25 17.34
N GLY A 154 8.28 -9.16 17.73
CA GLY A 154 8.92 -10.06 18.67
C GLY A 154 9.55 -11.31 18.03
N THR A 155 9.27 -11.60 16.76
CA THR A 155 9.97 -12.67 16.05
C THR A 155 11.39 -12.26 15.69
N THR A 156 12.30 -13.24 15.62
CA THR A 156 13.73 -12.99 15.39
C THR A 156 14.20 -13.81 14.19
N PHE A 157 15.08 -13.22 13.38
CA PHE A 157 15.67 -13.86 12.21
C PHE A 157 17.17 -13.50 12.08
N GLU A 158 17.91 -14.29 11.27
CA GLU A 158 19.30 -14.01 10.93
C GLU A 158 19.39 -13.24 9.60
N LEU A 159 20.04 -12.08 9.63
CA LEU A 159 20.36 -11.30 8.44
C LEU A 159 21.85 -11.41 8.14
N LYS A 160 22.22 -11.92 6.96
CA LYS A 160 23.59 -11.89 6.45
C LYS A 160 23.75 -10.72 5.48
N ILE A 161 24.76 -9.88 5.69
CA ILE A 161 25.09 -8.74 4.83
C ILE A 161 26.55 -8.76 4.41
N HIS A 162 26.86 -8.08 3.30
CA HIS A 162 28.21 -7.63 2.96
C HIS A 162 28.33 -6.14 3.23
N ARG A 163 29.36 -5.73 3.96
CA ARG A 163 29.65 -4.31 4.24
C ARG A 163 30.79 -3.82 3.36
N PRO A 164 30.50 -3.03 2.29
CA PRO A 164 31.54 -2.59 1.35
C PRO A 164 32.64 -1.75 2.02
N SER A 165 32.29 -0.92 3.01
CA SER A 165 33.25 -0.03 3.69
C SER A 165 34.37 -0.77 4.44
N THR A 166 34.12 -2.05 4.81
CA THR A 166 35.10 -2.90 5.51
C THR A 166 35.47 -4.14 4.72
N ASN A 167 34.79 -4.36 3.56
CA ASN A 167 34.91 -5.56 2.74
C ASN A 167 34.69 -6.86 3.52
N LYS A 168 33.69 -6.89 4.41
CA LYS A 168 33.42 -8.05 5.27
C LYS A 168 31.96 -8.49 5.17
N ASP A 169 31.77 -9.81 5.19
CA ASP A 169 30.46 -10.41 5.44
C ASP A 169 30.21 -10.45 6.95
N MET A 170 29.00 -10.12 7.34
CA MET A 170 28.57 -10.06 8.73
C MET A 170 27.19 -10.68 8.89
N LYS A 171 26.92 -11.25 10.06
CA LYS A 171 25.62 -11.80 10.44
C LYS A 171 25.07 -11.02 11.62
N PHE A 172 23.79 -10.72 11.56
CA PHE A 172 23.05 -10.03 12.61
C PHE A 172 21.80 -10.83 12.95
N LYS A 173 21.58 -11.03 14.25
CA LYS A 173 20.31 -11.54 14.75
C LYS A 173 19.41 -10.37 15.09
N ILE A 174 18.28 -10.23 14.40
CA ILE A 174 17.41 -9.06 14.49
C ILE A 174 16.03 -9.50 14.98
N THR A 175 15.53 -8.81 16.02
CA THR A 175 14.16 -9.02 16.50
C THR A 175 13.26 -7.97 15.89
N ARG A 176 12.20 -8.40 15.18
CA ARG A 176 11.20 -7.50 14.58
C ARG A 176 10.46 -6.75 15.67
N ARG A 177 10.21 -5.48 15.44
CA ARG A 177 9.47 -4.61 16.35
C ARG A 177 8.35 -3.90 15.62
N ALA A 178 7.25 -3.60 16.33
CA ALA A 178 6.21 -2.73 15.81
C ALA A 178 6.78 -1.32 15.59
N ILE A 179 6.62 -0.81 14.37
CA ILE A 179 7.16 0.46 13.92
C ILE A 179 5.98 1.33 13.50
N GLN A 180 5.97 2.58 13.95
CA GLN A 180 5.03 3.61 13.51
C GLN A 180 5.78 4.56 12.59
N MET A 181 5.41 4.59 11.32
CA MET A 181 5.95 5.59 10.39
C MET A 181 5.34 6.97 10.71
N PRO A 182 6.17 8.01 10.88
CA PRO A 182 5.65 9.35 11.11
C PRO A 182 4.97 9.87 9.84
N ALA A 183 3.71 10.33 9.97
CA ALA A 183 3.00 10.97 8.86
C ALA A 183 3.66 12.30 8.47
N VAL A 184 4.13 13.08 9.45
CA VAL A 184 4.92 14.31 9.27
C VAL A 184 6.39 13.93 9.43
N THR A 185 7.14 13.96 8.34
CA THR A 185 8.57 13.60 8.33
C THR A 185 9.49 14.75 8.66
N TYR A 186 9.05 15.98 8.38
CA TYR A 186 9.77 17.19 8.72
C TYR A 186 8.82 18.36 8.89
N TYR A 187 9.09 19.23 9.86
CA TYR A 187 8.54 20.57 9.96
C TYR A 187 9.55 21.52 10.64
N GLY A 188 9.44 22.80 10.35
CA GLY A 188 10.28 23.80 10.96
C GLY A 188 10.05 25.22 10.44
N LEU A 189 10.55 26.21 11.19
CA LEU A 189 10.48 27.61 10.83
C LEU A 189 11.73 27.97 9.98
N GLN A 190 11.50 28.54 8.80
CA GLN A 190 12.57 29.01 7.92
C GLN A 190 13.06 30.41 8.35
N LYS A 191 14.24 30.81 7.90
CA LYS A 191 14.86 32.12 8.21
C LYS A 191 14.00 33.33 7.84
N ASN A 192 13.12 33.19 6.83
CA ASN A 192 12.19 34.25 6.38
C ASN A 192 10.91 34.33 7.23
N GLY A 193 10.76 33.51 8.26
CA GLY A 193 9.61 33.45 9.15
C GLY A 193 8.44 32.63 8.62
N PHE A 194 8.62 31.89 7.51
CA PHE A 194 7.61 30.95 7.04
C PHE A 194 7.87 29.57 7.60
N GLY A 195 6.82 28.89 8.06
CA GLY A 195 6.85 27.49 8.42
C GLY A 195 6.89 26.61 7.17
N TYR A 196 7.61 25.50 7.24
CA TYR A 196 7.55 24.43 6.25
C TYR A 196 7.15 23.15 6.96
N LEU A 197 6.18 22.41 6.40
CA LEU A 197 5.70 21.14 6.91
C LEU A 197 5.53 20.16 5.75
N ASN A 198 6.19 19.00 5.85
CA ASN A 198 6.04 17.90 4.90
C ASN A 198 5.14 16.80 5.50
N LEU A 199 3.99 16.56 4.88
CA LEU A 199 3.11 15.43 5.17
C LEU A 199 3.36 14.33 4.14
N ASN A 200 3.98 13.24 4.58
CA ASN A 200 4.39 12.14 3.71
C ASN A 200 3.29 11.10 3.46
N SER A 201 2.29 11.02 4.34
CA SER A 201 1.17 10.08 4.19
C SER A 201 -0.04 10.48 5.02
N PHE A 202 -1.25 10.17 4.51
CA PHE A 202 -2.53 10.37 5.21
C PHE A 202 -2.88 9.15 6.08
N THR A 203 -1.98 8.76 6.98
CA THR A 203 -2.21 7.67 7.92
C THR A 203 -3.07 8.10 9.11
N GLU A 204 -3.56 7.11 9.86
CA GLU A 204 -4.29 7.35 11.11
C GLU A 204 -3.46 8.22 12.07
N GLY A 205 -4.07 9.28 12.58
CA GLY A 205 -3.41 10.24 13.48
C GLY A 205 -2.62 11.35 12.78
N CYS A 206 -2.48 11.38 11.44
CA CYS A 206 -1.76 12.43 10.71
C CYS A 206 -2.29 13.83 11.02
N ALA A 207 -3.61 14.00 11.17
CA ALA A 207 -4.22 15.30 11.52
C ALA A 207 -3.72 15.84 12.87
N LYS A 208 -3.49 14.96 13.86
CA LYS A 208 -2.94 15.36 15.17
C LYS A 208 -1.47 15.79 15.02
N ALA A 209 -0.67 15.05 14.24
CA ALA A 209 0.73 15.38 14.00
C ALA A 209 0.86 16.75 13.29
N VAL A 210 0.07 16.98 12.23
CA VAL A 210 0.03 18.26 11.51
C VAL A 210 -0.39 19.41 12.43
N ARG A 211 -1.46 19.21 13.23
CA ARG A 211 -1.93 20.23 14.19
C ARG A 211 -0.84 20.61 15.18
N ASN A 212 -0.16 19.63 15.78
CA ASN A 212 0.90 19.88 16.76
C ASN A 212 2.07 20.64 16.13
N ALA A 213 2.49 20.26 14.93
CA ALA A 213 3.55 20.94 14.19
C ALA A 213 3.18 22.41 13.86
N ILE A 214 1.93 22.66 13.47
CA ILE A 214 1.46 24.03 13.20
C ILE A 214 1.42 24.86 14.48
N ILE A 215 0.97 24.29 15.61
CA ILE A 215 0.93 24.99 16.91
C ILE A 215 2.36 25.38 17.31
N ASP A 216 3.31 24.44 17.30
CA ASP A 216 4.69 24.69 17.65
C ASP A 216 5.33 25.81 16.79
N MET A 217 5.09 25.79 15.47
CA MET A 217 5.57 26.83 14.58
C MET A 217 4.91 28.19 14.80
N LYS A 218 3.62 28.21 15.16
CA LYS A 218 2.91 29.47 15.53
C LYS A 218 3.45 30.08 16.79
N GLU A 219 3.73 29.28 17.82
CA GLU A 219 4.36 29.74 19.07
C GLU A 219 5.75 30.34 18.82
N LYS A 220 6.45 29.85 17.79
CA LYS A 220 7.75 30.38 17.33
C LYS A 220 7.62 31.59 16.39
N GLY A 221 6.42 32.13 16.17
CA GLY A 221 6.18 33.34 15.39
C GLY A 221 6.04 33.11 13.88
N MET A 222 5.54 31.95 13.46
CA MET A 222 5.26 31.65 12.05
C MET A 222 4.32 32.68 11.42
N LYS A 223 4.73 33.27 10.27
CA LYS A 223 3.95 34.26 9.50
C LYS A 223 3.09 33.66 8.40
N GLY A 224 3.45 32.47 7.90
CA GLY A 224 2.75 31.73 6.88
C GLY A 224 3.31 30.31 6.78
N LEU A 225 2.59 29.42 6.08
CA LEU A 225 2.92 27.99 6.01
C LEU A 225 3.07 27.52 4.58
N VAL A 226 4.17 26.85 4.28
CA VAL A 226 4.32 25.97 3.10
C VAL A 226 3.97 24.56 3.54
N PHE A 227 2.84 24.04 3.05
CA PHE A 227 2.38 22.68 3.34
C PHE A 227 2.70 21.79 2.14
N ASP A 228 3.73 20.95 2.28
CA ASP A 228 4.23 20.08 1.22
C ASP A 228 3.54 18.71 1.26
N LEU A 229 2.79 18.40 0.20
CA LEU A 229 2.06 17.14 -0.01
C LEU A 229 2.66 16.32 -1.16
N ARG A 230 3.82 16.69 -1.68
CA ARG A 230 4.45 15.98 -2.79
C ARG A 230 4.90 14.59 -2.35
N GLY A 231 4.57 13.60 -3.17
CA GLY A 231 4.89 12.19 -2.89
C GLY A 231 3.99 11.50 -1.86
N ASN A 232 2.86 12.15 -1.53
CA ASN A 232 1.85 11.61 -0.63
C ASN A 232 0.87 10.70 -1.40
#